data_9eb151ce2bae30846c34bbc539b88204
#
_entry.id   9eb151ce2bae30846c34bbc539b88204
#
_cell.length_a   1.000
_cell.length_b   1.000
_cell.length_c   1.000
_cell.angle_alpha   90.00
_cell.angle_beta   90.00
_cell.angle_gamma   90.00
#
_symmetry.space_group_name_H-M   'P 1'
#
loop_
_entity.id
_entity.type
_entity.pdbx_description
1 polymer ?
#
loop_
_entity_poly.entity_id
_entity_poly.type
_entity_poly.pdbx_seq_one_letter_code
_entity_poly.pdbx_strand_id
1 'polypeptide(L)'
;YALTGGIKYYDQNYFKNPDLIKLTPVESGALGLAVVGDNKQEAILYDSNKKMIKKLPLSYVKAQVNAGETYYIEFPKNCKEGLITAYVLQNECGGLAKNDLNMQKGEEKETYHTFKMTKRGFAGFVVASMVEDGGNTSYKVQKNEKGKWITIGRTKSFKPTNEDETQIAVGYGLSKGNYRLVLKAPKEQLNTMLYTTKNYAKKKVAYKKSKAKNLNATEMYTMNEKAARWYKVSVKSSKKQSKLKILTVADQGGFKFTIYERGKKKPVKTVKTSAKHLEKTVKLPKKKGMYYVKVSKRTKKTNGYYEIK
;
A
#
# COMPACT_ATOMS: atom_id res chain seq x y z
N TYR A 1 8.26 22.01 -14.94
CA TYR A 1 7.78 21.00 -13.97
C TYR A 1 8.99 20.35 -13.34
N ALA A 2 8.96 20.15 -12.02
CA ALA A 2 10.08 19.62 -11.25
C ALA A 2 9.71 18.25 -10.64
N LEU A 3 10.60 17.24 -10.76
CA LEU A 3 10.46 15.92 -10.16
C LEU A 3 11.44 15.74 -9.01
N THR A 4 10.99 15.32 -7.85
CA THR A 4 11.87 15.00 -6.72
C THR A 4 11.55 13.61 -6.19
N GLY A 5 12.58 12.81 -5.99
CA GLY A 5 12.71 11.59 -5.21
C GLY A 5 11.62 10.50 -5.30
N GLY A 6 11.89 9.39 -5.94
CA GLY A 6 10.92 8.32 -6.17
C GLY A 6 9.81 8.83 -7.06
N ILE A 7 9.37 8.43 -8.06
CA ILE A 7 8.45 8.98 -9.06
C ILE A 7 7.64 10.16 -8.56
N LYS A 8 7.84 11.27 -9.16
CA LYS A 8 6.85 12.33 -9.24
C LYS A 8 6.23 12.31 -10.61
N TYR A 9 4.91 12.26 -10.63
CA TYR A 9 4.13 12.56 -11.79
C TYR A 9 4.42 14.00 -12.23
N TYR A 10 4.75 14.20 -13.48
CA TYR A 10 4.34 15.40 -14.15
C TYR A 10 2.84 15.34 -14.31
N ASP A 11 2.17 16.47 -14.10
CA ASP A 11 0.73 16.58 -14.27
C ASP A 11 0.24 15.67 -15.38
N GLN A 12 -0.89 15.02 -15.12
CA GLN A 12 -1.68 14.36 -16.14
C GLN A 12 -2.09 15.46 -17.13
N ASN A 13 -1.21 15.79 -18.06
CA ASN A 13 -1.54 16.75 -19.09
C ASN A 13 -2.31 16.04 -20.19
N TYR A 14 -3.62 16.27 -20.19
CA TYR A 14 -4.42 16.04 -21.37
C TYR A 14 -3.88 16.97 -22.46
N PHE A 15 -3.40 16.42 -23.56
CA PHE A 15 -2.92 17.19 -24.69
C PHE A 15 -3.79 16.97 -25.90
N LYS A 16 -3.95 18.02 -26.67
CA LYS A 16 -4.57 18.00 -27.99
C LYS A 16 -3.55 18.51 -28.98
N ASN A 17 -3.16 17.65 -29.93
CA ASN A 17 -2.13 17.94 -30.95
C ASN A 17 -0.78 18.45 -30.39
N PRO A 18 -0.06 17.63 -29.61
CA PRO A 18 1.22 18.08 -29.06
C PRO A 18 2.29 18.08 -30.15
N ASP A 19 2.92 19.24 -30.37
CA ASP A 19 4.07 19.31 -31.25
C ASP A 19 5.35 18.87 -30.55
N LEU A 20 5.65 19.51 -29.43
CA LEU A 20 6.89 19.29 -28.69
C LEU A 20 6.69 19.61 -27.21
N ILE A 21 6.98 18.66 -26.31
CA ILE A 21 6.88 18.86 -24.87
C ILE A 21 8.27 19.07 -24.27
N LYS A 22 8.46 20.17 -23.56
CA LYS A 22 9.69 20.46 -22.81
C LYS A 22 9.67 19.79 -21.45
N LEU A 23 10.78 19.12 -21.11
CA LEU A 23 11.00 18.42 -19.86
C LEU A 23 12.33 18.87 -19.22
N THR A 24 12.31 19.24 -17.95
CA THR A 24 13.53 19.52 -17.18
C THR A 24 13.48 18.69 -15.90
N PRO A 25 14.13 17.49 -15.85
CA PRO A 25 14.15 16.66 -14.67
C PRO A 25 14.89 17.36 -13.53
N VAL A 26 14.42 17.21 -12.29
CA VAL A 26 15.16 17.68 -11.09
C VAL A 26 16.12 16.63 -10.55
N GLU A 27 16.00 15.38 -11.03
CA GLU A 27 16.86 14.26 -10.66
C GLU A 27 17.30 13.49 -11.90
N SER A 28 18.50 12.92 -11.83
CA SER A 28 19.03 12.03 -12.86
C SER A 28 18.45 10.63 -12.71
N GLY A 29 18.19 9.98 -13.84
CA GLY A 29 17.68 8.62 -13.85
C GLY A 29 17.10 8.19 -15.20
N ALA A 30 16.38 7.09 -15.21
CA ALA A 30 15.71 6.63 -16.43
C ALA A 30 14.35 7.34 -16.58
N LEU A 31 14.20 8.11 -17.66
CA LEU A 31 12.92 8.68 -18.06
C LEU A 31 11.97 7.57 -18.52
N GLY A 32 10.79 7.51 -17.93
CA GLY A 32 9.67 6.71 -18.38
C GLY A 32 8.57 7.61 -18.93
N LEU A 33 7.90 7.17 -19.99
CA LEU A 33 6.70 7.80 -20.52
C LEU A 33 5.57 6.79 -20.53
N ALA A 34 4.40 7.18 -20.07
CA ALA A 34 3.17 6.45 -20.26
C ALA A 34 2.18 7.35 -21.00
N VAL A 35 1.67 6.89 -22.11
CA VAL A 35 0.66 7.59 -22.90
C VAL A 35 -0.55 6.68 -23.00
N VAL A 36 -1.71 7.20 -22.65
CA VAL A 36 -2.98 6.50 -22.87
C VAL A 36 -3.40 6.73 -24.31
N GLY A 37 -3.36 5.70 -25.13
CA GLY A 37 -3.67 5.74 -26.55
C GLY A 37 -3.10 4.53 -27.30
N ASP A 38 -2.87 4.66 -28.61
CA ASP A 38 -2.35 3.57 -29.45
C ASP A 38 -0.88 3.26 -29.11
N ASN A 39 -0.66 2.13 -28.46
CA ASN A 39 0.61 1.68 -27.92
C ASN A 39 1.66 1.27 -28.96
N LYS A 40 1.34 1.30 -30.26
CA LYS A 40 2.24 0.88 -31.34
C LYS A 40 3.09 2.02 -31.92
N GLN A 41 2.94 3.22 -31.40
CA GLN A 41 3.63 4.41 -31.88
C GLN A 41 4.86 4.72 -31.05
N GLU A 42 5.79 5.48 -31.64
CA GLU A 42 7.01 5.94 -30.98
C GLU A 42 7.01 7.46 -30.83
N ALA A 43 7.41 7.95 -29.67
CA ALA A 43 7.82 9.33 -29.46
C ALA A 43 9.33 9.46 -29.73
N ILE A 44 9.82 10.67 -29.93
CA ILE A 44 11.23 10.96 -30.08
C ILE A 44 11.70 11.85 -28.94
N LEU A 45 12.75 11.44 -28.26
CA LEU A 45 13.42 12.24 -27.23
C LEU A 45 14.60 12.99 -27.85
N TYR A 46 14.67 14.29 -27.60
CA TYR A 46 15.75 15.18 -28.01
C TYR A 46 16.45 15.79 -26.78
N ASP A 47 17.72 16.17 -26.97
CA ASP A 47 18.45 17.01 -26.01
C ASP A 47 18.02 18.49 -26.09
N SER A 48 18.70 19.36 -25.34
CA SER A 48 18.48 20.81 -25.31
C SER A 48 18.70 21.48 -26.66
N ASN A 49 19.54 20.90 -27.52
CA ASN A 49 19.87 21.41 -28.87
C ASN A 49 18.97 20.82 -29.94
N LYS A 50 17.91 20.11 -29.56
CA LYS A 50 17.00 19.38 -30.46
C LYS A 50 17.69 18.30 -31.30
N LYS A 51 18.79 17.75 -30.81
CA LYS A 51 19.42 16.57 -31.39
C LYS A 51 18.73 15.32 -30.85
N MET A 52 18.34 14.42 -31.72
CA MET A 52 17.69 13.17 -31.34
C MET A 52 18.59 12.31 -30.45
N ILE A 53 18.10 11.98 -29.29
CA ILE A 53 18.74 11.04 -28.34
C ILE A 53 18.25 9.63 -28.62
N LYS A 54 16.91 9.43 -28.70
CA LYS A 54 16.32 8.10 -28.81
C LYS A 54 14.87 8.15 -29.30
N LYS A 55 14.45 7.09 -29.99
CA LYS A 55 13.05 6.78 -30.24
C LYS A 55 12.49 5.95 -29.08
N LEU A 56 11.27 6.25 -28.71
CA LEU A 56 10.66 5.79 -27.47
C LEU A 56 9.25 5.21 -27.76
N PRO A 57 9.02 3.89 -27.51
CA PRO A 57 7.65 3.35 -27.60
C PRO A 57 6.72 4.08 -26.62
N LEU A 58 5.49 4.41 -27.03
CA LEU A 58 4.53 5.16 -26.18
C LEU A 58 4.02 4.38 -24.97
N SER A 59 4.13 3.07 -25.00
CA SER A 59 3.67 2.23 -23.89
C SER A 59 4.65 2.12 -22.74
N TYR A 60 5.96 2.28 -23.02
CA TYR A 60 6.98 2.09 -22.02
C TYR A 60 8.36 2.53 -22.51
N VAL A 61 9.00 3.45 -21.80
CA VAL A 61 10.23 4.04 -22.29
C VAL A 61 11.32 4.09 -21.27
N LYS A 62 12.56 3.92 -21.78
CA LYS A 62 13.78 4.18 -21.03
C LYS A 62 14.72 5.04 -21.86
N ALA A 63 14.97 6.23 -21.37
CA ALA A 63 16.11 7.04 -21.79
C ALA A 63 16.78 7.57 -20.52
N GLN A 64 18.08 7.55 -20.45
CA GLN A 64 18.79 8.20 -19.35
C GLN A 64 18.66 9.70 -19.51
N VAL A 65 18.27 10.39 -18.41
CA VAL A 65 18.19 11.84 -18.32
C VAL A 65 18.96 12.33 -17.09
N ASN A 66 19.46 13.56 -17.15
CA ASN A 66 20.22 14.19 -16.09
C ASN A 66 19.40 15.31 -15.43
N ALA A 67 19.59 15.48 -14.12
CA ALA A 67 18.97 16.56 -13.37
C ALA A 67 19.38 17.94 -13.92
N GLY A 68 18.41 18.85 -14.04
CA GLY A 68 18.63 20.22 -14.50
C GLY A 68 18.81 20.38 -16.01
N GLU A 69 19.00 19.31 -16.76
CA GLU A 69 19.10 19.39 -18.21
C GLU A 69 17.72 19.52 -18.87
N THR A 70 17.66 20.19 -20.00
CA THR A 70 16.42 20.32 -20.77
C THR A 70 16.37 19.28 -21.87
N TYR A 71 15.24 18.60 -21.95
CA TYR A 71 14.89 17.63 -22.99
C TYR A 71 13.60 18.04 -23.68
N TYR A 72 13.41 17.53 -24.89
CA TYR A 72 12.16 17.67 -25.61
C TYR A 72 11.64 16.31 -26.06
N ILE A 73 10.33 16.16 -26.02
CA ILE A 73 9.64 14.94 -26.44
C ILE A 73 8.69 15.32 -27.59
N GLU A 74 8.91 14.73 -28.76
CA GLU A 74 8.04 14.86 -29.91
C GLU A 74 7.15 13.62 -30.03
N PHE A 75 5.86 13.85 -30.14
CA PHE A 75 4.87 12.78 -30.33
C PHE A 75 4.56 12.56 -31.80
N PRO A 76 4.12 11.35 -32.22
CA PRO A 76 3.73 11.10 -33.61
C PRO A 76 2.60 12.04 -34.04
N LYS A 77 2.64 12.52 -35.27
CA LYS A 77 1.63 13.44 -35.82
C LYS A 77 0.19 12.93 -35.81
N ASN A 78 0.00 11.61 -35.78
CA ASN A 78 -1.30 10.97 -35.67
C ASN A 78 -1.78 10.79 -34.23
N CYS A 79 -0.95 11.11 -33.21
CA CYS A 79 -1.34 11.15 -31.81
C CYS A 79 -2.07 12.48 -31.55
N LYS A 80 -3.38 12.51 -31.84
CA LYS A 80 -4.17 13.75 -31.80
C LYS A 80 -4.48 14.25 -30.40
N GLU A 81 -4.62 13.33 -29.47
CA GLU A 81 -4.92 13.62 -28.08
C GLU A 81 -4.46 12.46 -27.19
N GLY A 82 -4.19 12.71 -25.94
CA GLY A 82 -3.83 11.70 -24.99
C GLY A 82 -3.48 12.25 -23.62
N LEU A 83 -3.34 11.34 -22.67
CA LEU A 83 -2.86 11.62 -21.33
C LEU A 83 -1.40 11.19 -21.26
N ILE A 84 -0.51 12.13 -20.96
CA ILE A 84 0.92 11.85 -20.75
C ILE A 84 1.21 11.81 -19.27
N THR A 85 1.88 10.77 -18.86
CA THR A 85 2.58 10.71 -17.58
C THR A 85 4.07 10.54 -17.85
N ALA A 86 4.86 11.57 -17.57
CA ALA A 86 6.31 11.47 -17.60
C ALA A 86 6.82 11.25 -16.18
N TYR A 87 7.82 10.40 -16.01
CA TYR A 87 8.44 10.11 -14.72
C TYR A 87 9.92 9.77 -14.88
N VAL A 88 10.72 10.07 -13.87
CA VAL A 88 12.11 9.64 -13.81
C VAL A 88 12.22 8.50 -12.81
N LEU A 89 12.67 7.35 -13.28
CA LEU A 89 13.00 6.20 -12.44
C LEU A 89 14.39 6.40 -11.86
N GLN A 90 14.49 6.45 -10.56
CA GLN A 90 15.78 6.33 -9.91
C GLN A 90 16.27 4.88 -10.02
N ASN A 91 17.51 4.70 -10.49
CA ASN A 91 18.13 3.38 -10.59
C ASN A 91 18.50 2.80 -9.23
N GLU A 92 18.45 3.58 -8.17
CA GLU A 92 18.79 3.15 -6.82
C GLU A 92 17.54 2.88 -5.98
N CYS A 93 17.62 1.83 -5.18
CA CYS A 93 16.63 1.46 -4.19
C CYS A 93 16.55 2.52 -3.10
N GLY A 94 15.80 3.58 -3.37
CA GLY A 94 15.62 4.72 -2.48
C GLY A 94 14.59 4.48 -1.38
N GLY A 95 14.37 5.51 -0.57
CA GLY A 95 13.28 5.52 0.39
C GLY A 95 11.92 5.55 -0.30
N LEU A 96 10.94 4.84 0.26
CA LEU A 96 9.56 4.93 -0.21
C LEU A 96 8.96 6.31 0.14
N ALA A 97 8.50 7.02 -0.87
CA ALA A 97 7.72 8.23 -0.69
C ALA A 97 6.33 7.88 -0.14
N LYS A 98 5.99 8.51 0.98
CA LYS A 98 4.73 8.25 1.67
C LYS A 98 3.55 8.92 0.99
N ASN A 99 2.45 8.19 0.84
CA ASN A 99 1.22 8.61 0.15
C ASN A 99 1.48 9.03 -1.30
N ASP A 100 2.53 8.49 -1.89
CA ASP A 100 2.92 8.73 -3.25
C ASP A 100 3.09 7.41 -3.99
N LEU A 101 3.03 7.45 -5.32
CA LEU A 101 3.28 6.30 -6.13
C LEU A 101 4.78 6.15 -6.36
N ASN A 102 5.32 5.06 -5.88
CA ASN A 102 6.70 4.68 -6.12
C ASN A 102 6.72 3.67 -7.27
N MET A 103 7.65 3.78 -8.19
CA MET A 103 7.77 2.84 -9.31
C MET A 103 9.15 2.19 -9.29
N GLN A 104 9.23 0.96 -9.65
CA GLN A 104 10.47 0.20 -9.72
C GLN A 104 10.45 -0.71 -10.93
N LYS A 105 11.52 -0.63 -11.69
CA LYS A 105 11.82 -1.57 -12.73
C LYS A 105 12.33 -2.88 -12.11
N GLY A 106 11.86 -4.01 -12.59
CA GLY A 106 12.37 -5.31 -12.21
C GLY A 106 13.82 -5.54 -12.69
N GLU A 107 14.61 -6.17 -11.85
CA GLU A 107 16.02 -6.49 -12.14
C GLU A 107 16.32 -7.99 -12.03
N GLU A 108 15.30 -8.86 -11.93
CA GLU A 108 15.40 -10.29 -11.62
C GLU A 108 15.97 -10.61 -10.24
N LYS A 109 16.66 -9.68 -9.62
CA LYS A 109 17.16 -9.75 -8.24
C LYS A 109 16.25 -8.96 -7.28
N GLU A 110 16.47 -9.10 -5.98
CA GLU A 110 15.75 -8.32 -4.97
C GLU A 110 16.19 -6.85 -5.02
N THR A 111 15.21 -5.96 -5.07
CA THR A 111 15.39 -4.52 -4.87
C THR A 111 14.85 -4.11 -3.49
N TYR A 112 15.43 -3.07 -2.89
CA TYR A 112 15.19 -2.72 -1.50
C TYR A 112 14.73 -1.27 -1.37
N HIS A 113 13.53 -1.07 -0.83
CA HIS A 113 12.90 0.23 -0.67
C HIS A 113 12.70 0.52 0.81
N THR A 114 13.51 1.42 1.37
CA THR A 114 13.53 1.71 2.80
C THR A 114 12.41 2.65 3.22
N PHE A 115 11.92 2.47 4.44
CA PHE A 115 11.00 3.39 5.09
C PHE A 115 11.15 3.33 6.61
N LYS A 116 10.70 4.39 7.29
CA LYS A 116 10.84 4.52 8.74
C LYS A 116 9.49 4.68 9.42
N MET A 117 9.24 3.88 10.42
CA MET A 117 8.14 4.09 11.34
C MET A 117 8.65 4.89 12.56
N THR A 118 8.32 6.16 12.64
CA THR A 118 8.73 7.04 13.75
C THR A 118 8.01 6.71 15.05
N LYS A 119 6.81 6.13 14.93
CA LYS A 119 5.97 5.65 16.04
C LYS A 119 5.35 4.31 15.64
N ARG A 120 4.79 3.59 16.63
CA ARG A 120 3.92 2.45 16.39
C ARG A 120 2.76 2.86 15.48
N GLY A 121 2.47 2.09 14.44
CA GLY A 121 1.46 2.45 13.47
C GLY A 121 1.12 1.35 12.49
N PHE A 122 0.28 1.69 11.54
CA PHE A 122 -0.07 0.87 10.40
C PHE A 122 0.74 1.31 9.18
N ALA A 123 1.25 0.35 8.43
CA ALA A 123 1.81 0.56 7.09
C ALA A 123 1.04 -0.28 6.08
N GLY A 124 0.50 0.36 5.07
CA GLY A 124 -0.20 -0.28 3.96
C GLY A 124 0.63 -0.17 2.68
N PHE A 125 0.59 -1.22 1.88
CA PHE A 125 1.23 -1.29 0.58
C PHE A 125 0.24 -1.79 -0.45
N VAL A 126 0.23 -1.18 -1.61
CA VAL A 126 -0.35 -1.75 -2.83
C VAL A 126 0.80 -1.89 -3.80
N VAL A 127 1.08 -3.11 -4.24
CA VAL A 127 2.09 -3.41 -5.26
C VAL A 127 1.37 -3.92 -6.48
N ALA A 128 1.60 -3.29 -7.61
CA ALA A 128 0.98 -3.62 -8.88
C ALA A 128 2.04 -3.70 -9.99
N SER A 129 1.77 -4.49 -11.02
CA SER A 129 2.51 -4.43 -12.28
C SER A 129 1.79 -3.52 -13.27
N MET A 130 2.54 -2.78 -14.06
CA MET A 130 2.00 -1.99 -15.18
C MET A 130 2.06 -2.74 -16.51
N VAL A 131 2.50 -3.99 -16.48
CA VAL A 131 2.61 -4.84 -17.68
C VAL A 131 1.57 -5.94 -17.59
N GLU A 132 0.74 -6.05 -18.61
CA GLU A 132 -0.11 -7.20 -18.85
C GLU A 132 0.78 -8.40 -19.22
N ASP A 133 0.40 -9.60 -18.83
CA ASP A 133 1.15 -10.84 -19.08
C ASP A 133 2.61 -10.84 -18.58
N GLY A 134 2.90 -10.03 -17.57
CA GLY A 134 4.19 -10.00 -16.92
C GLY A 134 4.52 -11.29 -16.17
N GLY A 135 5.79 -11.47 -15.84
CA GLY A 135 6.23 -12.59 -15.02
C GLY A 135 5.91 -12.41 -13.53
N ASN A 136 6.22 -13.42 -12.76
CA ASN A 136 5.87 -13.49 -11.34
C ASN A 136 6.58 -12.37 -10.53
N THR A 137 5.79 -11.53 -9.89
CA THR A 137 6.28 -10.48 -8.97
C THR A 137 6.06 -10.92 -7.55
N SER A 138 7.07 -10.76 -6.70
CA SER A 138 6.95 -11.04 -5.28
C SER A 138 7.48 -9.88 -4.43
N TYR A 139 6.88 -9.70 -3.24
CA TYR A 139 7.37 -8.74 -2.27
C TYR A 139 7.24 -9.24 -0.84
N LYS A 140 8.08 -8.69 0.03
CA LYS A 140 8.07 -8.92 1.48
C LYS A 140 8.48 -7.64 2.21
N VAL A 141 8.01 -7.48 3.44
CA VAL A 141 8.43 -6.41 4.33
C VAL A 141 9.44 -6.96 5.33
N GLN A 142 10.54 -6.25 5.51
CA GLN A 142 11.56 -6.60 6.50
C GLN A 142 11.77 -5.45 7.49
N LYS A 143 12.11 -5.81 8.72
CA LYS A 143 12.51 -4.89 9.79
C LYS A 143 13.98 -5.03 10.08
N ASN A 144 14.67 -3.92 10.26
CA ASN A 144 16.04 -3.94 10.78
C ASN A 144 15.99 -4.17 12.31
N GLU A 145 16.58 -5.27 12.75
CA GLU A 145 16.77 -5.58 14.17
C GLU A 145 18.25 -5.77 14.43
N LYS A 146 18.90 -4.77 15.05
CA LYS A 146 20.34 -4.79 15.38
C LYS A 146 21.24 -5.09 14.15
N GLY A 147 20.97 -4.45 13.03
CA GLY A 147 21.74 -4.64 11.78
C GLY A 147 21.27 -5.80 10.90
N LYS A 148 20.43 -6.69 11.40
CA LYS A 148 19.87 -7.81 10.63
C LYS A 148 18.47 -7.51 10.12
N TRP A 149 18.19 -7.87 8.87
CA TRP A 149 16.88 -7.71 8.26
C TRP A 149 16.00 -8.94 8.48
N ILE A 150 14.93 -8.78 9.26
CA ILE A 150 14.00 -9.85 9.64
C ILE A 150 12.69 -9.67 8.89
N THR A 151 12.24 -10.70 8.17
CA THR A 151 10.97 -10.66 7.44
C THR A 151 9.78 -10.58 8.39
N ILE A 152 8.91 -9.59 8.15
CA ILE A 152 7.65 -9.37 8.86
C ILE A 152 6.51 -9.93 8.00
N GLY A 153 5.80 -10.92 8.53
CA GLY A 153 4.69 -11.51 7.80
C GLY A 153 5.11 -12.57 6.78
N ARG A 154 4.49 -12.55 5.62
CA ARG A 154 4.73 -13.49 4.53
C ARG A 154 5.25 -12.78 3.30
N THR A 155 6.04 -13.48 2.49
CA THR A 155 6.23 -13.09 1.10
C THR A 155 4.91 -13.22 0.37
N LYS A 156 4.57 -12.22 -0.42
CA LYS A 156 3.40 -12.18 -1.31
C LYS A 156 3.90 -12.27 -2.74
N SER A 157 3.13 -12.94 -3.57
CA SER A 157 3.43 -13.01 -5.00
C SER A 157 2.15 -12.92 -5.81
N PHE A 158 2.25 -12.39 -7.00
CA PHE A 158 1.21 -12.35 -8.01
C PHE A 158 1.85 -12.42 -9.40
N LYS A 159 1.09 -12.92 -10.35
CA LYS A 159 1.42 -12.88 -11.77
C LYS A 159 0.48 -11.87 -12.41
N PRO A 160 0.98 -10.83 -13.07
CA PRO A 160 0.13 -9.92 -13.83
C PRO A 160 -0.61 -10.70 -14.92
N THR A 161 -1.92 -10.52 -15.00
CA THR A 161 -2.79 -11.08 -16.05
C THR A 161 -3.68 -9.96 -16.54
N ASN A 162 -4.33 -10.12 -17.69
CA ASN A 162 -5.29 -9.16 -18.23
C ASN A 162 -6.57 -9.05 -17.38
N GLU A 163 -6.71 -9.89 -16.36
CA GLU A 163 -7.81 -9.90 -15.41
C GLU A 163 -7.33 -9.44 -14.04
N ASP A 164 -8.22 -9.15 -13.12
CA ASP A 164 -8.12 -8.43 -11.84
C ASP A 164 -6.93 -8.71 -10.89
N GLU A 165 -5.99 -9.58 -11.19
CA GLU A 165 -4.89 -9.97 -10.29
C GLU A 165 -3.56 -9.22 -10.52
N THR A 166 -3.59 -8.07 -11.16
CA THR A 166 -2.37 -7.27 -11.41
C THR A 166 -1.78 -6.59 -10.17
N GLN A 167 -2.45 -6.71 -9.02
CA GLN A 167 -2.03 -6.02 -7.79
C GLN A 167 -2.31 -6.82 -6.53
N ILE A 168 -1.50 -6.59 -5.50
CA ILE A 168 -1.77 -7.05 -4.13
C ILE A 168 -1.74 -5.89 -3.15
N ALA A 169 -2.84 -5.73 -2.40
CA ALA A 169 -2.93 -4.81 -1.28
C ALA A 169 -2.69 -5.56 0.04
N VAL A 170 -1.86 -5.01 0.90
CA VAL A 170 -1.58 -5.59 2.21
C VAL A 170 -1.30 -4.53 3.26
N GLY A 171 -1.56 -4.86 4.52
CA GLY A 171 -1.34 -3.94 5.63
C GLY A 171 -0.72 -4.61 6.86
N TYR A 172 0.22 -3.91 7.46
CA TYR A 172 1.00 -4.36 8.61
C TYR A 172 0.82 -3.44 9.81
N GLY A 173 0.65 -4.03 10.99
CA GLY A 173 0.84 -3.33 12.25
C GLY A 173 2.32 -3.35 12.62
N LEU A 174 2.98 -2.20 12.59
CA LEU A 174 4.42 -2.08 12.80
C LEU A 174 4.77 -1.30 14.08
N SER A 175 5.84 -1.69 14.75
CA SER A 175 6.46 -0.92 15.84
C SER A 175 7.31 0.22 15.27
N LYS A 176 7.80 1.14 16.11
CA LYS A 176 8.85 2.10 15.73
C LYS A 176 10.08 1.34 15.23
N GLY A 177 10.70 1.80 14.15
CA GLY A 177 11.90 1.18 13.59
C GLY A 177 12.14 1.51 12.13
N ASN A 178 13.24 0.99 11.60
CA ASN A 178 13.59 1.05 10.20
C ASN A 178 13.12 -0.23 9.51
N TYR A 179 12.55 -0.09 8.34
CA TYR A 179 11.97 -1.15 7.55
C TYR A 179 12.39 -1.03 6.09
N ARG A 180 12.20 -2.09 5.34
CA ARG A 180 12.28 -2.06 3.88
C ARG A 180 11.19 -2.95 3.27
N LEU A 181 10.64 -2.51 2.16
CA LEU A 181 9.93 -3.35 1.21
C LEU A 181 10.99 -3.98 0.30
N VAL A 182 10.94 -5.28 0.14
CA VAL A 182 11.81 -6.03 -0.78
C VAL A 182 10.92 -6.47 -1.92
N LEU A 183 11.25 -6.06 -3.14
CA LEU A 183 10.56 -6.42 -4.36
C LEU A 183 11.46 -7.31 -5.21
N LYS A 184 10.91 -8.36 -5.79
CA LYS A 184 11.53 -9.16 -6.84
C LYS A 184 10.56 -9.29 -7.99
N ALA A 185 10.96 -8.84 -9.16
CA ALA A 185 10.16 -8.87 -10.38
C ALA A 185 11.05 -9.23 -11.57
N PRO A 186 10.50 -9.74 -12.68
CA PRO A 186 11.23 -9.98 -13.92
C PRO A 186 11.97 -8.74 -14.39
N LYS A 187 13.06 -8.96 -15.10
CA LYS A 187 13.84 -7.89 -15.71
C LYS A 187 12.96 -7.03 -16.60
N GLU A 188 13.17 -5.72 -16.54
CA GLU A 188 12.44 -4.72 -17.32
C GLU A 188 10.94 -4.54 -16.97
N GLN A 189 10.33 -5.41 -16.18
CA GLN A 189 8.93 -5.25 -15.77
C GLN A 189 8.77 -4.05 -14.85
N LEU A 190 7.91 -3.12 -15.22
CA LEU A 190 7.60 -1.95 -14.41
C LEU A 190 6.56 -2.29 -13.35
N ASN A 191 6.88 -1.98 -12.11
CA ASN A 191 6.00 -2.20 -10.97
C ASN A 191 5.76 -0.90 -10.22
N THR A 192 4.56 -0.71 -9.74
CA THR A 192 4.17 0.42 -8.90
C THR A 192 4.00 -0.02 -7.45
N MET A 193 4.33 0.87 -6.52
CA MET A 193 4.18 0.63 -5.09
C MET A 193 3.57 1.86 -4.45
N LEU A 194 2.31 1.77 -4.02
CA LEU A 194 1.71 2.79 -3.17
C LEU A 194 1.98 2.44 -1.71
N TYR A 195 2.59 3.35 -0.99
CA TYR A 195 2.94 3.20 0.41
C TYR A 195 2.21 4.23 1.27
N THR A 196 1.48 3.77 2.26
CA THR A 196 0.78 4.62 3.21
C THR A 196 1.13 4.26 4.65
N THR A 197 1.17 5.25 5.53
CA THR A 197 1.34 5.00 6.97
C THR A 197 0.34 5.79 7.79
N LYS A 198 -0.11 5.19 8.88
CA LYS A 198 -0.91 5.86 9.91
C LYS A 198 -0.34 5.53 11.29
N ASN A 199 0.10 6.57 12.00
CA ASN A 199 0.55 6.42 13.38
C ASN A 199 -0.66 6.21 14.30
N TYR A 200 -0.56 5.22 15.19
CA TYR A 200 -1.52 5.03 16.27
C TYR A 200 -0.82 5.35 17.59
N ALA A 201 -1.23 6.44 18.21
CA ALA A 201 -0.83 6.70 19.59
C ALA A 201 -1.30 5.52 20.45
N LYS A 202 -0.50 5.12 21.44
CA LYS A 202 -0.95 4.22 22.49
C LYS A 202 -2.07 4.93 23.26
N LYS A 203 -3.30 4.91 22.76
CA LYS A 203 -4.46 5.23 23.58
C LYS A 203 -4.45 4.23 24.73
N LYS A 204 -4.85 4.65 25.93
CA LYS A 204 -4.95 3.78 27.13
C LYS A 204 -5.81 2.56 26.78
N VAL A 205 -5.17 1.47 26.36
CA VAL A 205 -5.85 0.24 25.96
C VAL A 205 -6.21 -0.54 27.22
N ALA A 206 -7.42 -1.07 27.28
CA ALA A 206 -7.83 -1.91 28.40
C ALA A 206 -7.44 -3.36 28.16
N TYR A 207 -6.55 -3.89 28.96
CA TYR A 207 -6.15 -5.30 28.93
C TYR A 207 -6.98 -6.20 29.86
N LYS A 208 -7.80 -5.62 30.74
CA LYS A 208 -8.69 -6.32 31.65
C LYS A 208 -10.15 -5.94 31.40
N LYS A 209 -11.08 -6.89 31.55
CA LYS A 209 -12.53 -6.67 31.34
C LYS A 209 -13.07 -5.56 32.25
N SER A 210 -12.62 -5.48 33.50
CA SER A 210 -13.01 -4.45 34.46
C SER A 210 -12.64 -3.02 34.06
N LYS A 211 -11.59 -2.88 33.23
CA LYS A 211 -11.11 -1.59 32.71
C LYS A 211 -11.53 -1.34 31.25
N ALA A 212 -12.49 -2.10 30.72
CA ALA A 212 -12.95 -2.02 29.35
C ALA A 212 -13.33 -0.58 28.95
N LYS A 213 -12.87 -0.13 27.79
CA LYS A 213 -13.16 1.19 27.22
C LYS A 213 -14.45 1.15 26.43
N ASN A 214 -15.13 2.29 26.30
CA ASN A 214 -16.28 2.38 25.41
C ASN A 214 -15.89 1.97 23.99
N LEU A 215 -16.80 1.25 23.34
CA LEU A 215 -16.66 0.86 21.95
C LEU A 215 -16.65 2.11 21.06
N ASN A 216 -16.08 2.08 19.99
CA ASN A 216 -15.66 3.01 18.95
C ASN A 216 -14.13 3.10 18.95
N ALA A 217 -13.54 2.04 18.44
CA ALA A 217 -12.10 1.88 18.51
C ALA A 217 -11.54 1.57 17.13
N THR A 218 -10.51 2.34 16.76
CA THR A 218 -9.57 1.98 15.72
C THR A 218 -8.24 1.69 16.39
N GLU A 219 -7.76 0.47 16.29
CA GLU A 219 -6.55 0.04 16.97
C GLU A 219 -5.84 -1.05 16.17
N MET A 220 -4.59 -1.33 16.47
CA MET A 220 -3.80 -2.32 15.75
C MET A 220 -3.02 -3.23 16.69
N TYR A 221 -2.63 -4.37 16.16
CA TYR A 221 -1.65 -5.26 16.74
C TYR A 221 -0.37 -5.26 15.92
N THR A 222 0.76 -5.12 16.60
CA THR A 222 2.06 -5.50 16.05
C THR A 222 2.29 -6.99 16.21
N MET A 223 3.29 -7.54 15.50
CA MET A 223 3.59 -8.98 15.58
C MET A 223 3.86 -9.46 17.02
N ASN A 224 4.52 -8.66 17.83
CA ASN A 224 4.96 -9.03 19.20
C ASN A 224 3.91 -8.79 20.27
N GLU A 225 2.83 -8.04 19.97
CA GLU A 225 1.77 -7.82 20.95
C GLU A 225 0.85 -9.03 21.06
N LYS A 226 0.67 -9.54 22.30
CA LYS A 226 -0.12 -10.76 22.57
C LYS A 226 -1.39 -10.48 23.38
N ALA A 227 -1.39 -9.44 24.23
CA ALA A 227 -2.47 -9.19 25.17
C ALA A 227 -3.79 -8.85 24.47
N ALA A 228 -4.87 -9.48 24.90
CA ALA A 228 -6.22 -9.16 24.44
C ALA A 228 -6.64 -7.78 24.93
N ARG A 229 -7.53 -7.12 24.17
CA ARG A 229 -8.08 -5.81 24.46
C ARG A 229 -9.55 -5.88 24.71
N TRP A 230 -10.04 -5.05 25.64
CA TRP A 230 -11.41 -5.10 26.09
C TRP A 230 -12.13 -3.79 25.85
N TYR A 231 -13.31 -3.90 25.28
CA TYR A 231 -14.24 -2.81 25.02
C TYR A 231 -15.59 -3.12 25.65
N LYS A 232 -16.38 -2.09 25.92
CA LYS A 232 -17.75 -2.22 26.41
C LYS A 232 -18.70 -1.44 25.50
N VAL A 233 -19.90 -1.97 25.33
CA VAL A 233 -20.99 -1.36 24.56
C VAL A 233 -22.29 -1.52 25.31
N SER A 234 -23.07 -0.46 25.39
CA SER A 234 -24.39 -0.48 26.00
C SER A 234 -25.47 -0.64 24.92
N VAL A 235 -26.27 -1.69 25.03
CA VAL A 235 -27.49 -1.85 24.23
C VAL A 235 -28.63 -1.19 25.00
N LYS A 236 -29.11 -0.05 24.48
CA LYS A 236 -30.10 0.79 25.17
C LYS A 236 -31.55 0.32 24.99
N SER A 237 -31.83 -0.46 23.95
CA SER A 237 -33.18 -0.91 23.60
C SER A 237 -33.20 -2.37 23.20
N SER A 238 -34.24 -3.10 23.61
CA SER A 238 -34.55 -4.44 23.11
C SER A 238 -35.40 -4.42 21.84
N LYS A 239 -36.00 -3.26 21.49
CA LYS A 239 -36.87 -3.12 20.32
C LYS A 239 -36.05 -3.09 18.99
N LYS A 240 -34.89 -2.42 18.99
CA LYS A 240 -34.01 -2.31 17.81
C LYS A 240 -32.80 -3.25 17.91
N GLN A 241 -32.48 -3.90 16.81
CA GLN A 241 -31.31 -4.75 16.71
C GLN A 241 -30.04 -3.92 16.67
N SER A 242 -29.26 -3.94 17.75
CA SER A 242 -27.93 -3.34 17.78
C SER A 242 -26.94 -4.17 16.94
N LYS A 243 -26.11 -3.50 16.19
CA LYS A 243 -25.12 -4.13 15.30
C LYS A 243 -23.73 -3.57 15.63
N LEU A 244 -22.71 -4.42 15.57
CA LEU A 244 -21.31 -4.02 15.56
C LEU A 244 -20.78 -4.15 14.15
N LYS A 245 -20.25 -3.06 13.61
CA LYS A 245 -19.49 -3.08 12.35
C LYS A 245 -18.02 -3.31 12.70
N ILE A 246 -17.42 -4.32 12.10
CA ILE A 246 -16.02 -4.71 12.31
C ILE A 246 -15.32 -4.65 10.96
N LEU A 247 -14.29 -3.81 10.88
CA LEU A 247 -13.34 -3.77 9.76
C LEU A 247 -12.00 -4.27 10.26
N THR A 248 -11.34 -5.11 9.49
CA THR A 248 -9.99 -5.60 9.82
C THR A 248 -9.11 -5.66 8.58
N VAL A 249 -7.85 -5.25 8.73
CA VAL A 249 -6.82 -5.47 7.72
C VAL A 249 -5.63 -6.13 8.39
N ALA A 250 -5.26 -7.31 7.94
CA ALA A 250 -4.13 -8.06 8.48
C ALA A 250 -3.37 -8.77 7.37
N ASP A 251 -2.05 -8.78 7.45
CA ASP A 251 -1.19 -9.51 6.52
C ASP A 251 -1.49 -11.02 6.56
N GLN A 252 -1.67 -11.57 7.76
CA GLN A 252 -1.99 -12.98 7.97
C GLN A 252 -2.78 -13.21 9.25
N GLY A 253 -3.52 -14.31 9.31
CA GLY A 253 -4.27 -14.76 10.48
C GLY A 253 -5.62 -14.07 10.59
N GLY A 254 -5.64 -12.85 11.09
CA GLY A 254 -6.86 -12.10 11.41
C GLY A 254 -7.11 -12.00 12.92
N PHE A 255 -8.33 -11.57 13.28
CA PHE A 255 -8.69 -11.28 14.65
C PHE A 255 -9.86 -12.15 15.13
N LYS A 256 -9.95 -12.31 16.45
CA LYS A 256 -11.07 -12.96 17.15
C LYS A 256 -11.73 -11.94 18.05
N PHE A 257 -13.02 -11.71 17.83
CA PHE A 257 -13.91 -10.85 18.61
C PHE A 257 -14.83 -11.74 19.41
N THR A 258 -14.72 -11.71 20.74
CA THR A 258 -15.52 -12.54 21.65
C THR A 258 -16.40 -11.61 22.47
N ILE A 259 -17.71 -11.78 22.39
CA ILE A 259 -18.72 -10.90 22.99
C ILE A 259 -19.31 -11.58 24.21
N TYR A 260 -19.34 -10.87 25.34
CA TYR A 260 -19.85 -11.33 26.61
C TYR A 260 -20.96 -10.39 27.11
N GLU A 261 -22.01 -10.93 27.69
CA GLU A 261 -22.96 -10.16 28.49
C GLU A 261 -22.36 -9.87 29.87
N ARG A 262 -22.74 -8.75 30.50
CA ARG A 262 -22.33 -8.41 31.86
C ARG A 262 -22.73 -9.54 32.84
N GLY A 263 -21.82 -9.92 33.71
CA GLY A 263 -22.03 -11.01 34.69
C GLY A 263 -21.87 -12.42 34.12
N LYS A 264 -21.87 -12.61 32.82
CA LYS A 264 -21.72 -13.93 32.19
C LYS A 264 -20.25 -14.28 31.91
N LYS A 265 -19.86 -15.53 32.27
CA LYS A 265 -18.54 -16.11 31.95
C LYS A 265 -18.48 -16.65 30.50
N LYS A 266 -19.59 -17.24 30.01
CA LYS A 266 -19.67 -17.77 28.65
C LYS A 266 -19.92 -16.65 27.65
N PRO A 267 -19.27 -16.67 26.47
CA PRO A 267 -19.53 -15.68 25.44
C PRO A 267 -20.90 -15.90 24.81
N VAL A 268 -21.60 -14.83 24.50
CA VAL A 268 -22.87 -14.86 23.75
C VAL A 268 -22.62 -14.97 22.25
N LYS A 269 -21.46 -14.54 21.78
CA LYS A 269 -21.05 -14.64 20.39
C LYS A 269 -19.54 -14.58 20.22
N THR A 270 -19.03 -15.30 19.23
CA THR A 270 -17.64 -15.22 18.77
C THR A 270 -17.60 -15.01 17.26
N VAL A 271 -16.83 -14.03 16.82
CA VAL A 271 -16.62 -13.71 15.41
C VAL A 271 -15.13 -13.78 15.11
N LYS A 272 -14.77 -14.38 14.00
CA LYS A 272 -13.40 -14.46 13.53
C LYS A 272 -13.32 -13.80 12.16
N THR A 273 -12.28 -12.97 11.96
CA THR A 273 -11.91 -12.44 10.65
C THR A 273 -10.71 -13.18 10.09
N SER A 274 -10.39 -12.95 8.84
CA SER A 274 -9.19 -13.48 8.18
C SER A 274 -8.55 -12.39 7.34
N ALA A 275 -7.37 -12.66 6.79
CA ALA A 275 -6.72 -11.73 5.86
C ALA A 275 -7.55 -11.45 4.59
N LYS A 276 -8.46 -12.37 4.21
CA LYS A 276 -9.32 -12.25 3.03
C LYS A 276 -10.69 -11.61 3.31
N HIS A 277 -11.18 -11.63 4.55
CA HIS A 277 -12.52 -11.15 4.93
C HIS A 277 -12.38 -9.93 5.85
N LEU A 278 -12.42 -8.76 5.24
CA LEU A 278 -12.09 -7.50 5.89
C LEU A 278 -13.24 -6.94 6.74
N GLU A 279 -14.50 -7.13 6.31
CA GLU A 279 -15.66 -6.55 6.99
C GLU A 279 -16.61 -7.61 7.53
N LYS A 280 -17.19 -7.34 8.70
CA LYS A 280 -18.28 -8.14 9.28
C LYS A 280 -19.22 -7.28 10.09
N THR A 281 -20.52 -7.51 9.87
CA THR A 281 -21.57 -6.94 10.72
C THR A 281 -22.05 -8.02 11.69
N VAL A 282 -22.02 -7.72 12.98
CA VAL A 282 -22.39 -8.63 14.05
C VAL A 282 -23.62 -8.12 14.77
N LYS A 283 -24.72 -8.87 14.71
CA LYS A 283 -25.93 -8.58 15.49
C LYS A 283 -25.69 -8.93 16.95
N LEU A 284 -25.88 -7.98 17.87
CA LEU A 284 -25.92 -8.22 19.32
C LEU A 284 -27.28 -8.82 19.73
N PRO A 285 -27.37 -9.48 20.90
CA PRO A 285 -28.67 -9.92 21.41
C PRO A 285 -29.67 -8.76 21.52
N LYS A 286 -30.96 -9.01 21.23
CA LYS A 286 -32.05 -8.05 21.40
C LYS A 286 -32.42 -7.93 22.89
N LYS A 287 -31.45 -7.56 23.73
CA LYS A 287 -31.61 -7.45 25.18
C LYS A 287 -30.89 -6.20 25.65
N LYS A 288 -31.60 -5.31 26.38
CA LYS A 288 -31.01 -4.15 27.04
C LYS A 288 -29.94 -4.61 28.02
N GLY A 289 -28.78 -3.98 28.00
CA GLY A 289 -27.70 -4.35 28.92
C GLY A 289 -26.32 -3.93 28.43
N MET A 290 -25.33 -4.24 29.27
CA MET A 290 -23.93 -3.97 28.98
C MET A 290 -23.27 -5.24 28.41
N TYR A 291 -22.60 -5.07 27.28
CA TYR A 291 -21.80 -6.12 26.64
C TYR A 291 -20.33 -5.75 26.61
N TYR A 292 -19.48 -6.75 26.62
CA TYR A 292 -18.03 -6.60 26.53
C TYR A 292 -17.50 -7.33 25.30
N VAL A 293 -16.63 -6.67 24.57
CA VAL A 293 -15.97 -7.23 23.39
C VAL A 293 -14.51 -7.43 23.70
N LYS A 294 -14.06 -8.68 23.69
CA LYS A 294 -12.66 -9.05 23.78
C LYS A 294 -12.10 -9.20 22.37
N VAL A 295 -11.08 -8.43 22.03
CA VAL A 295 -10.35 -8.56 20.77
C VAL A 295 -9.02 -9.22 21.02
N SER A 296 -8.71 -10.24 20.24
CA SER A 296 -7.43 -10.96 20.31
C SER A 296 -6.98 -11.37 18.92
N LYS A 297 -5.69 -11.63 18.79
CA LYS A 297 -5.12 -12.22 17.56
C LYS A 297 -5.62 -13.66 17.41
N ARG A 298 -5.83 -14.12 16.19
CA ARG A 298 -6.13 -15.53 15.90
C ARG A 298 -4.89 -16.40 15.95
N THR A 299 -3.75 -15.88 15.51
CA THR A 299 -2.46 -16.57 15.50
C THR A 299 -1.37 -15.67 16.12
N LYS A 300 -0.27 -16.26 16.55
CA LYS A 300 0.90 -15.52 17.06
C LYS A 300 1.44 -14.53 15.98
N LYS A 301 1.34 -14.89 14.72
CA LYS A 301 1.83 -14.10 13.57
C LYS A 301 0.88 -13.01 13.11
N THR A 302 -0.38 -12.96 13.58
CA THR A 302 -1.33 -11.91 13.20
C THR A 302 -0.78 -10.53 13.54
N ASN A 303 -0.72 -9.66 12.55
CA ASN A 303 -0.46 -8.23 12.69
C ASN A 303 -1.41 -7.47 11.75
N GLY A 304 -1.68 -6.21 12.05
CA GLY A 304 -2.63 -5.43 11.28
C GLY A 304 -3.50 -4.55 12.18
N TYR A 305 -4.53 -3.93 11.62
CA TYR A 305 -5.44 -3.10 12.36
C TYR A 305 -6.88 -3.64 12.33
N TYR A 306 -7.67 -3.15 13.26
CA TYR A 306 -9.11 -3.37 13.29
C TYR A 306 -9.84 -2.09 13.70
N GLU A 307 -11.04 -1.96 13.24
CA GLU A 307 -12.00 -0.94 13.60
C GLU A 307 -13.29 -1.59 14.07
N ILE A 308 -13.86 -1.07 15.17
CA ILE A 308 -15.13 -1.52 15.70
C ILE A 308 -16.00 -0.31 15.98
N LYS A 309 -17.16 -0.27 15.37
CA LYS A 309 -18.20 0.75 15.55
C LYS A 309 -19.52 0.14 15.95
#